data_5631ad80ccd034f862c276836c80a983
#
_entry.id   5631ad80ccd034f862c276836c80a983
#
_cell.length_a   1.000
_cell.length_b   1.000
_cell.length_c   1.000
_cell.angle_alpha   90.00
_cell.angle_beta   90.00
_cell.angle_gamma   90.00
#
_symmetry.space_group_name_H-M   'P 1'
#
loop_
_entity.id
_entity.type
_entity.pdbx_description
1 polymer ?
#
loop_
_entity_poly.entity_id
_entity_poly.type
_entity_poly.pdbx_seq_one_letter_code
_entity_poly.pdbx_strand_id
1 'polypeptide(L)'
;MALDLLSTLAPLAQNGTQAAVESAPAIPEESLDYFGAALAVGLAALGSGYAERGIGSAAVGAMAEDEDLFVRGLILTVLPETLVIFALLVVFLAL
;
A
#
# COMPACT_ATOMS: atom_id res chain seq x y z
N MET A 1 -21.39 23.89 28.95
CA MET A 1 -21.12 24.90 27.92
C MET A 1 -20.40 24.32 26.73
N ALA A 2 -19.25 23.65 26.93
CA ALA A 2 -18.51 23.06 25.80
C ALA A 2 -19.31 21.99 25.04
N LEU A 3 -20.05 21.13 25.74
CA LEU A 3 -20.89 20.11 25.13
C LEU A 3 -22.04 20.69 24.32
N ASP A 4 -22.62 21.80 24.77
CA ASP A 4 -23.71 22.47 24.05
C ASP A 4 -23.17 23.10 22.75
N LEU A 5 -21.95 23.64 22.78
CA LEU A 5 -21.30 24.20 21.62
C LEU A 5 -21.01 23.11 20.58
N LEU A 6 -20.49 21.98 21.05
CA LEU A 6 -20.22 20.83 20.17
C LEU A 6 -21.49 20.29 19.53
N SER A 7 -22.59 20.17 20.33
CA SER A 7 -23.86 19.67 19.80
C SER A 7 -24.47 20.61 18.77
N THR A 8 -24.16 21.91 18.84
CA THR A 8 -24.63 22.90 17.87
C THR A 8 -23.75 22.94 16.62
N LEU A 9 -22.44 22.82 16.79
CA LEU A 9 -21.48 22.97 15.67
C LEU A 9 -21.28 21.68 14.89
N ALA A 10 -21.37 20.50 15.53
CA ALA A 10 -21.13 19.22 14.88
C ALA A 10 -22.04 18.98 13.66
N PRO A 11 -23.38 19.23 13.74
CA PRO A 11 -24.26 19.09 12.58
C PRO A 11 -23.90 20.04 11.44
N LEU A 12 -23.46 21.25 11.76
CA LEU A 12 -23.03 22.20 10.72
C LEU A 12 -21.81 21.73 9.99
N ALA A 13 -20.83 21.17 10.70
CA ALA A 13 -19.63 20.61 10.10
C ALA A 13 -19.95 19.39 9.22
N GLN A 14 -20.84 18.50 9.70
CA GLN A 14 -21.28 17.33 8.96
C GLN A 14 -22.05 17.71 7.71
N ASN A 15 -22.97 18.66 7.81
CA ASN A 15 -23.75 19.13 6.67
C ASN A 15 -22.88 19.83 5.64
N GLY A 16 -21.88 20.61 6.07
CA GLY A 16 -20.94 21.26 5.19
C GLY A 16 -20.09 20.26 4.41
N THR A 17 -19.61 19.22 5.08
CA THR A 17 -18.85 18.14 4.45
C THR A 17 -19.71 17.37 3.46
N GLN A 18 -20.94 17.04 3.83
CA GLN A 18 -21.87 16.32 2.98
C GLN A 18 -22.21 17.14 1.72
N ALA A 19 -22.48 18.44 1.88
CA ALA A 19 -22.77 19.33 0.76
C ALA A 19 -21.57 19.44 -0.18
N ALA A 20 -20.35 19.49 0.37
CA ALA A 20 -19.13 19.53 -0.44
C ALA A 20 -18.95 18.24 -1.25
N VAL A 21 -19.23 17.08 -0.65
CA VAL A 21 -19.17 15.80 -1.35
C VAL A 21 -20.22 15.72 -2.45
N GLU A 22 -21.45 16.16 -2.17
CA GLU A 22 -22.53 16.14 -3.16
C GLU A 22 -22.28 17.09 -4.33
N SER A 23 -21.60 18.22 -4.09
CA SER A 23 -21.29 19.19 -5.14
C SER A 23 -20.00 18.90 -5.89
N ALA A 24 -19.16 17.98 -5.38
CA ALA A 24 -17.93 17.58 -6.05
C ALA A 24 -18.24 16.81 -7.33
N PRO A 25 -17.37 16.89 -8.36
CA PRO A 25 -17.53 16.04 -9.54
C PRO A 25 -17.61 14.58 -9.13
N ALA A 26 -18.58 13.87 -9.68
CA ALA A 26 -18.75 12.45 -9.36
C ALA A 26 -17.56 11.65 -9.88
N ILE A 27 -16.88 10.96 -8.96
CA ILE A 27 -15.85 9.99 -9.32
C ILE A 27 -16.51 8.62 -9.30
N PRO A 28 -16.53 7.87 -10.42
CA PRO A 28 -17.11 6.54 -10.43
C PRO A 28 -16.45 5.64 -9.39
N GLU A 29 -17.24 4.82 -8.70
CA GLU A 29 -16.71 3.87 -7.72
C GLU A 29 -15.65 2.96 -8.32
N GLU A 30 -15.85 2.54 -9.56
CA GLU A 30 -14.89 1.72 -10.29
C GLU A 30 -13.52 2.39 -10.40
N SER A 31 -13.49 3.71 -10.63
CA SER A 31 -12.23 4.47 -10.68
C SER A 31 -11.53 4.50 -9.33
N LEU A 32 -12.28 4.59 -8.24
CA LEU A 32 -11.73 4.54 -6.90
C LEU A 32 -11.16 3.16 -6.58
N ASP A 33 -11.85 2.10 -7.00
CA ASP A 33 -11.39 0.74 -6.81
C ASP A 33 -10.07 0.50 -7.55
N TYR A 34 -9.97 0.93 -8.79
CA TYR A 34 -8.74 0.80 -9.56
C TYR A 34 -7.61 1.63 -8.98
N PHE A 35 -7.91 2.82 -8.51
CA PHE A 35 -6.92 3.68 -7.86
C PHE A 35 -6.41 3.02 -6.57
N GLY A 36 -7.33 2.51 -5.74
CA GLY A 36 -6.97 1.81 -4.52
C GLY A 36 -6.14 0.56 -4.80
N ALA A 37 -6.51 -0.20 -5.82
CA ALA A 37 -5.78 -1.38 -6.24
C ALA A 37 -4.36 -1.04 -6.72
N ALA A 38 -4.24 0.00 -7.54
CA ALA A 38 -2.95 0.46 -8.03
C ALA A 38 -2.05 0.94 -6.88
N LEU A 39 -2.64 1.65 -5.92
CA LEU A 39 -1.91 2.13 -4.75
C LEU A 39 -1.44 0.96 -3.88
N ALA A 40 -2.30 -0.03 -3.66
CA ALA A 40 -1.97 -1.21 -2.87
C ALA A 40 -0.80 -1.98 -3.48
N VAL A 41 -0.87 -2.26 -4.78
CA VAL A 41 0.22 -2.96 -5.48
C VAL A 41 1.48 -2.12 -5.54
N GLY A 42 1.35 -0.81 -5.79
CA GLY A 42 2.48 0.10 -5.85
C GLY A 42 3.22 0.20 -4.52
N LEU A 43 2.49 0.29 -3.40
CA LEU A 43 3.10 0.32 -2.08
C LEU A 43 3.75 -1.01 -1.71
N ALA A 44 3.10 -2.13 -2.05
CA ALA A 44 3.67 -3.45 -1.83
C ALA A 44 4.95 -3.64 -2.65
N ALA A 45 4.94 -3.23 -3.92
CA ALA A 45 6.10 -3.30 -4.79
C ALA A 45 7.25 -2.41 -4.29
N LEU A 46 6.92 -1.22 -3.79
CA LEU A 46 7.90 -0.32 -3.21
C LEU A 46 8.53 -0.95 -1.95
N GLY A 47 7.71 -1.52 -1.07
CA GLY A 47 8.19 -2.20 0.12
C GLY A 47 9.06 -3.40 -0.21
N SER A 48 8.63 -4.19 -1.19
CA SER A 48 9.39 -5.34 -1.67
C SER A 48 10.74 -4.91 -2.26
N GLY A 49 10.75 -3.90 -3.11
CA GLY A 49 11.98 -3.36 -3.70
C GLY A 49 12.93 -2.79 -2.66
N TYR A 50 12.40 -2.12 -1.66
CA TYR A 50 13.21 -1.61 -0.56
C TYR A 50 13.86 -2.75 0.23
N ALA A 51 13.11 -3.80 0.52
CA ALA A 51 13.64 -4.98 1.21
C ALA A 51 14.69 -5.71 0.36
N GLU A 52 14.42 -5.88 -0.94
CA GLU A 52 15.35 -6.54 -1.86
C GLU A 52 16.67 -5.78 -1.97
N ARG A 53 16.61 -4.46 -1.90
CA ARG A 53 17.82 -3.63 -1.94
C ARG A 53 18.78 -4.02 -0.82
N GLY A 54 18.30 -4.17 0.41
CA GLY A 54 19.13 -4.55 1.55
C GLY A 54 19.57 -6.00 1.49
N ILE A 55 18.64 -6.90 1.23
CA ILE A 55 18.91 -8.34 1.16
C ILE A 55 19.84 -8.65 -0.01
N GLY A 56 19.56 -8.06 -1.17
CA GLY A 56 20.34 -8.29 -2.39
C GLY A 56 21.80 -7.84 -2.24
N SER A 57 22.02 -6.66 -1.67
CA SER A 57 23.35 -6.17 -1.38
C SER A 57 24.12 -7.11 -0.45
N ALA A 58 23.48 -7.55 0.61
CA ALA A 58 24.08 -8.48 1.57
C ALA A 58 24.37 -9.85 0.93
N ALA A 59 23.44 -10.32 0.10
CA ALA A 59 23.58 -11.60 -0.59
C ALA A 59 24.77 -11.58 -1.58
N VAL A 60 24.90 -10.49 -2.35
CA VAL A 60 26.00 -10.33 -3.30
C VAL A 60 27.33 -10.28 -2.56
N GLY A 61 27.39 -9.56 -1.43
CA GLY A 61 28.59 -9.52 -0.59
C GLY A 61 28.95 -10.88 -0.01
N ALA A 62 27.97 -11.65 0.42
CA ALA A 62 28.19 -12.99 0.95
C ALA A 62 28.67 -13.95 -0.16
N MET A 63 28.12 -13.87 -1.34
CA MET A 63 28.54 -14.68 -2.48
C MET A 63 29.97 -14.37 -2.94
N ALA A 64 30.41 -13.15 -2.75
CA ALA A 64 31.80 -12.77 -3.06
C ALA A 64 32.80 -13.50 -2.15
N GLU A 65 32.38 -13.83 -0.94
CA GLU A 65 33.19 -14.58 0.02
C GLU A 65 33.05 -16.08 -0.15
N ASP A 66 31.85 -16.56 -0.51
CA ASP A 66 31.55 -17.99 -0.63
C ASP A 66 30.48 -18.20 -1.69
N GLU A 67 30.89 -18.73 -2.85
CA GLU A 67 30.01 -18.98 -3.98
C GLU A 67 28.90 -19.99 -3.67
N ASP A 68 29.10 -20.85 -2.68
CA ASP A 68 28.10 -21.83 -2.26
C ASP A 68 26.86 -21.17 -1.64
N LEU A 69 26.93 -19.87 -1.31
CA LEU A 69 25.81 -19.10 -0.78
C LEU A 69 24.86 -18.57 -1.86
N PHE A 70 25.11 -18.85 -3.13
CA PHE A 70 24.30 -18.32 -4.23
C PHE A 70 22.82 -18.70 -4.07
N VAL A 71 22.51 -19.97 -3.84
CA VAL A 71 21.11 -20.43 -3.75
C VAL A 71 20.41 -19.81 -2.54
N ARG A 72 21.08 -19.76 -1.40
CA ARG A 72 20.51 -19.13 -0.19
C ARG A 72 20.29 -17.63 -0.41
N GLY A 73 21.24 -16.95 -1.03
CA GLY A 73 21.11 -15.54 -1.36
C GLY A 73 19.97 -15.28 -2.31
N LEU A 74 19.79 -16.13 -3.30
CA LEU A 74 18.71 -16.04 -4.27
C LEU A 74 17.35 -16.19 -3.56
N ILE A 75 17.21 -17.20 -2.73
CA ILE A 75 15.96 -17.43 -1.99
C ILE A 75 15.63 -16.24 -1.11
N LEU A 76 16.58 -15.71 -0.37
CA LEU A 76 16.36 -14.57 0.51
C LEU A 76 16.00 -13.30 -0.29
N THR A 77 16.59 -13.14 -1.46
CA THR A 77 16.34 -11.97 -2.31
C THR A 77 14.93 -11.98 -2.89
N VAL A 78 14.37 -13.17 -3.18
CA VAL A 78 13.04 -13.26 -3.78
C VAL A 78 11.91 -13.35 -2.74
N LEU A 79 12.22 -13.55 -1.45
CA LEU A 79 11.19 -13.60 -0.41
C LEU A 79 10.30 -12.34 -0.38
N PRO A 80 10.84 -11.11 -0.49
CA PRO A 80 9.99 -9.92 -0.50
C PRO A 80 8.97 -9.89 -1.64
N GLU A 81 9.18 -10.63 -2.72
CA GLU A 81 8.21 -10.73 -3.83
C GLU A 81 6.88 -11.30 -3.36
N THR A 82 6.85 -12.05 -2.27
CA THR A 82 5.60 -12.56 -1.70
C THR A 82 4.66 -11.43 -1.31
N LEU A 83 5.18 -10.26 -0.92
CA LEU A 83 4.37 -9.08 -0.61
C LEU A 83 3.61 -8.61 -1.84
N VAL A 84 4.26 -8.58 -2.99
CA VAL A 84 3.63 -8.17 -4.25
C VAL A 84 2.60 -9.21 -4.67
N ILE A 85 2.92 -10.49 -4.54
CA ILE A 85 2.00 -11.58 -4.89
C ILE A 85 0.75 -11.50 -4.02
N PHE A 86 0.89 -11.31 -2.71
CA PHE A 86 -0.26 -11.15 -1.82
C PHE A 86 -1.07 -9.90 -2.15
N ALA A 87 -0.41 -8.80 -2.49
CA ALA A 87 -1.10 -7.58 -2.89
C ALA A 87 -1.92 -7.80 -4.17
N LEU A 88 -1.36 -8.49 -5.15
CA LEU A 88 -2.07 -8.85 -6.39
C LEU A 88 -3.26 -9.75 -6.10
N LEU A 89 -3.09 -10.72 -5.18
CA LEU A 89 -4.19 -11.59 -4.78
C LEU A 89 -5.32 -10.80 -4.15
N VAL A 90 -5.00 -9.89 -3.23
CA VAL A 90 -6.00 -9.03 -2.57
C VAL A 90 -6.73 -8.18 -3.61
N VAL A 91 -6.00 -7.57 -4.54
CA VAL A 91 -6.57 -6.77 -5.63
C VAL A 91 -7.52 -7.62 -6.48
N PHE A 92 -7.08 -8.81 -6.85
CA PHE A 92 -7.87 -9.71 -7.69
C PHE A 92 -9.17 -10.12 -7.00
N LEU A 93 -9.13 -10.38 -5.69
CA LEU A 93 -10.30 -10.74 -4.91
C LEU A 93 -11.22 -9.54 -4.64
N ALA A 94 -10.67 -8.33 -4.57
CA ALA A 94 -11.44 -7.11 -4.28
C ALA A 94 -12.13 -6.54 -5.52
N LEU A 95 -11.58 -6.74 -6.70
CA LEU A 95 -12.15 -6.29 -7.96
C LEU A 95 -13.03 -7.36 -8.60
#